data_0ab417cb3803826f4838ef1bba1725b9
#
_entry.id   0ab417cb3803826f4838ef1bba1725b9
#
_cell.length_a   1.000
_cell.length_b   1.000
_cell.length_c   1.000
_cell.angle_alpha   90.00
_cell.angle_beta   90.00
_cell.angle_gamma   90.00
#
_symmetry.space_group_name_H-M   'P 1'
#
loop_
_entity.id
_entity.type
_entity.pdbx_description
1 polymer ?
#
loop_
_entity_poly.entity_id
_entity_poly.type
_entity_poly.pdbx_seq_one_letter_code
_entity_poly.pdbx_strand_id
1 'polypeptide(L)'
;MAKNRRSKNKRNNLKIIFLLLVIVVLVIVGYLIFNKFIVPVWERYAEKPIITKEVPYKEEEREEVQPVPIEEMVEVNLYFSDSQAMYLEPEKRKISQTPSLARQAVIELIKGPENSELYPTIPQGTQVNEVYIADDIVYVDLSEEIFKNHPGGSSGELMTVYSIVNTLTEILPIKGVQILVGGNEKNSLVGHIDISMPLLRDKDWIKP
;
A
#
# COMPACT_ATOMS: atom_id res chain seq x y z
N MET A 1 -37.33 60.26 -0.80
CA MET A 1 -36.61 58.99 -1.10
C MET A 1 -35.88 58.31 0.08
N ALA A 2 -36.02 58.77 1.31
CA ALA A 2 -35.28 58.19 2.48
C ALA A 2 -35.97 57.03 3.21
N LYS A 3 -37.28 56.84 3.01
CA LYS A 3 -38.07 55.82 3.78
C LYS A 3 -37.86 54.38 3.34
N ASN A 4 -37.35 54.13 2.11
CA ASN A 4 -37.17 52.80 1.54
C ASN A 4 -35.86 52.12 1.90
N ARG A 5 -34.79 52.90 2.26
CA ARG A 5 -33.50 52.36 2.68
C ARG A 5 -33.49 51.78 4.10
N ARG A 6 -34.31 52.35 5.02
CA ARG A 6 -34.42 51.81 6.41
C ARG A 6 -35.12 50.47 6.50
N SER A 7 -36.09 50.19 5.64
CA SER A 7 -36.82 48.92 5.62
C SER A 7 -35.96 47.77 5.09
N LYS A 8 -35.12 48.01 4.06
CA LYS A 8 -34.22 47.00 3.46
C LYS A 8 -33.11 46.57 4.42
N ASN A 9 -32.60 47.53 5.19
CA ASN A 9 -31.52 47.25 6.17
C ASN A 9 -32.04 46.44 7.36
N LYS A 10 -33.27 46.72 7.83
CA LYS A 10 -33.92 45.97 8.94
C LYS A 10 -34.18 44.50 8.56
N ARG A 11 -34.53 44.24 7.28
CA ARG A 11 -34.80 42.90 6.75
C ARG A 11 -33.50 42.10 6.54
N ASN A 12 -32.39 42.76 6.18
CA ASN A 12 -31.11 42.13 6.07
C ASN A 12 -30.52 41.78 7.46
N ASN A 13 -30.67 42.67 8.43
CA ASN A 13 -30.23 42.39 9.79
C ASN A 13 -31.04 41.23 10.41
N LEU A 14 -32.33 41.11 10.09
CA LEU A 14 -33.13 39.98 10.56
C LEU A 14 -32.68 38.65 9.96
N LYS A 15 -32.28 38.64 8.68
CA LYS A 15 -31.72 37.44 8.03
C LYS A 15 -30.37 37.06 8.63
N ILE A 16 -29.51 38.02 8.95
CA ILE A 16 -28.23 37.79 9.59
C ILE A 16 -28.39 37.21 10.99
N ILE A 17 -29.36 37.78 11.77
CA ILE A 17 -29.67 37.27 13.11
C ILE A 17 -30.23 35.84 13.02
N PHE A 18 -31.11 35.57 12.05
CA PHE A 18 -31.62 34.21 11.81
C PHE A 18 -30.51 33.24 11.44
N LEU A 19 -29.58 33.62 10.56
CA LEU A 19 -28.41 32.80 10.16
C LEU A 19 -27.52 32.50 11.36
N LEU A 20 -27.26 33.50 12.21
CA LEU A 20 -26.45 33.31 13.42
C LEU A 20 -27.15 32.38 14.42
N LEU A 21 -28.47 32.47 14.56
CA LEU A 21 -29.25 31.55 15.39
C LEU A 21 -29.15 30.10 14.89
N VAL A 22 -29.24 29.89 13.58
CA VAL A 22 -29.08 28.54 12.96
C VAL A 22 -27.71 27.99 13.23
N ILE A 23 -26.63 28.80 13.10
CA ILE A 23 -25.27 28.37 13.39
C ILE A 23 -25.11 27.97 14.86
N VAL A 24 -25.65 28.77 15.78
CA VAL A 24 -25.62 28.45 17.22
C VAL A 24 -26.34 27.12 17.52
N VAL A 25 -27.49 26.89 16.91
CA VAL A 25 -28.23 25.63 17.06
C VAL A 25 -27.40 24.45 16.52
N LEU A 26 -26.75 24.58 15.35
CA LEU A 26 -25.90 23.53 14.78
C LEU A 26 -24.69 23.21 15.67
N VAL A 27 -24.08 24.24 16.26
CA VAL A 27 -22.97 24.06 17.20
C VAL A 27 -23.43 23.32 18.47
N ILE A 28 -24.61 23.70 19.02
CA ILE A 28 -25.17 23.02 20.20
C ILE A 28 -25.50 21.56 19.88
N VAL A 29 -26.12 21.28 18.74
CA VAL A 29 -26.47 19.92 18.32
C VAL A 29 -25.18 19.11 18.09
N GLY A 30 -24.18 19.68 17.42
CA GLY A 30 -22.86 19.06 17.23
C GLY A 30 -22.18 18.72 18.56
N TYR A 31 -22.22 19.65 19.53
CA TYR A 31 -21.68 19.43 20.87
C TYR A 31 -22.41 18.30 21.63
N LEU A 32 -23.74 18.25 21.53
CA LEU A 32 -24.54 17.20 22.17
C LEU A 32 -24.28 15.82 21.57
N ILE A 33 -24.12 15.74 20.23
CA ILE A 33 -23.78 14.50 19.54
C ILE A 33 -22.37 14.07 19.93
N PHE A 34 -21.41 14.99 19.96
CA PHE A 34 -20.03 14.72 20.36
C PHE A 34 -19.97 14.15 21.79
N ASN A 35 -20.66 14.82 22.75
CA ASN A 35 -20.67 14.39 24.13
C ASN A 35 -21.40 13.06 24.36
N LYS A 36 -22.47 12.81 23.59
CA LYS A 36 -23.28 11.60 23.76
C LYS A 36 -22.67 10.36 23.08
N PHE A 37 -21.97 10.52 21.95
CA PHE A 37 -21.47 9.40 21.16
C PHE A 37 -19.96 9.25 21.19
N ILE A 38 -19.21 10.34 21.19
CA ILE A 38 -17.74 10.28 21.05
C ILE A 38 -17.06 10.15 22.40
N VAL A 39 -17.46 10.95 23.40
CA VAL A 39 -16.88 10.92 24.74
C VAL A 39 -16.99 9.54 25.41
N PRO A 40 -18.17 8.86 25.44
CA PRO A 40 -18.28 7.53 26.04
C PRO A 40 -17.46 6.45 25.33
N VAL A 41 -17.25 6.60 24.02
CA VAL A 41 -16.40 5.69 23.26
C VAL A 41 -14.95 5.90 23.67
N TRP A 42 -14.50 7.13 23.81
CA TRP A 42 -13.14 7.47 24.20
C TRP A 42 -12.82 7.04 25.65
N GLU A 43 -13.73 7.26 26.60
CA GLU A 43 -13.60 6.79 27.98
C GLU A 43 -13.48 5.26 28.05
N ARG A 44 -14.22 4.52 27.23
CA ARG A 44 -14.14 3.05 27.16
C ARG A 44 -12.80 2.54 26.63
N TYR A 45 -12.07 3.33 25.84
CA TYR A 45 -10.72 3.02 25.38
C TYR A 45 -9.63 3.55 26.34
N ALA A 46 -9.91 4.58 27.12
CA ALA A 46 -8.98 5.17 28.07
C ALA A 46 -8.90 4.36 29.40
N GLU A 47 -9.98 3.67 29.76
CA GLU A 47 -10.04 2.83 30.96
C GLU A 47 -9.74 1.35 30.64
N LYS A 48 -8.56 1.05 30.12
CA LYS A 48 -7.98 -0.28 30.32
C LYS A 48 -7.07 -0.18 31.56
N PRO A 49 -7.48 -0.69 32.72
CA PRO A 49 -6.57 -0.77 33.86
C PRO A 49 -5.41 -1.66 33.46
N ILE A 50 -4.20 -1.13 33.54
CA ILE A 50 -3.00 -1.96 33.59
C ILE A 50 -3.13 -2.72 34.92
N ILE A 51 -3.59 -3.96 34.86
CA ILE A 51 -3.61 -4.84 36.02
C ILE A 51 -2.15 -5.21 36.31
N THR A 52 -1.48 -4.37 37.07
CA THR A 52 -0.24 -4.73 37.74
C THR A 52 -0.61 -5.67 38.90
N LYS A 53 -0.81 -6.95 38.62
CA LYS A 53 -0.74 -7.96 39.68
C LYS A 53 0.72 -8.12 40.04
N GLU A 54 1.11 -7.53 41.15
CA GLU A 54 2.34 -7.92 41.83
C GLU A 54 2.21 -9.38 42.25
N VAL A 55 2.79 -10.27 41.47
CA VAL A 55 3.02 -11.66 41.88
C VAL A 55 4.39 -11.65 42.59
N PRO A 56 4.51 -12.18 43.84
CA PRO A 56 5.80 -12.26 44.49
C PRO A 56 6.74 -13.12 43.67
N TYR A 57 7.82 -12.52 43.24
CA TYR A 57 8.86 -13.16 42.40
C TYR A 57 9.63 -14.15 43.29
N LYS A 58 9.44 -15.42 43.00
CA LYS A 58 10.36 -16.46 43.44
C LYS A 58 11.35 -16.69 42.31
N GLU A 59 12.56 -16.27 42.56
CA GLU A 59 13.71 -16.40 41.66
C GLU A 59 14.02 -17.88 41.46
N GLU A 60 13.51 -18.45 40.37
CA GLU A 60 14.04 -19.66 39.77
C GLU A 60 14.48 -19.25 38.37
N GLU A 61 15.78 -19.23 38.20
CA GLU A 61 16.50 -19.03 36.92
C GLU A 61 15.99 -20.12 35.92
N ARG A 62 14.97 -19.80 35.18
CA ARG A 62 14.68 -20.46 33.89
C ARG A 62 15.06 -19.48 32.81
N GLU A 63 16.14 -19.78 32.12
CA GLU A 63 16.35 -19.26 30.79
C GLU A 63 15.07 -19.50 29.97
N GLU A 64 14.18 -18.50 29.91
CA GLU A 64 13.10 -18.49 28.93
C GLU A 64 13.76 -18.37 27.55
N VAL A 65 14.04 -19.53 26.97
CA VAL A 65 14.29 -19.62 25.55
C VAL A 65 12.99 -19.14 24.87
N GLN A 66 12.94 -17.85 24.57
CA GLN A 66 11.89 -17.31 23.71
C GLN A 66 11.97 -18.13 22.42
N PRO A 67 10.88 -18.78 21.98
CA PRO A 67 10.90 -19.46 20.69
C PRO A 67 11.23 -18.40 19.64
N VAL A 68 12.44 -18.47 19.09
CA VAL A 68 12.80 -17.69 17.90
C VAL A 68 11.75 -18.05 16.86
N PRO A 69 10.99 -17.13 16.30
CA PRO A 69 10.07 -17.43 15.23
C PRO A 69 10.86 -18.16 14.15
N ILE A 70 10.51 -19.41 13.88
CA ILE A 70 11.10 -20.14 12.76
C ILE A 70 10.55 -19.42 11.53
N GLU A 71 11.37 -18.56 10.92
CA GLU A 71 11.01 -17.95 9.65
C GLU A 71 10.94 -19.08 8.62
N GLU A 72 9.72 -19.40 8.21
CA GLU A 72 9.50 -20.39 7.18
C GLU A 72 10.00 -19.81 5.84
N MET A 73 11.07 -20.39 5.31
CA MET A 73 11.69 -20.00 4.05
C MET A 73 11.12 -20.83 2.91
N VAL A 74 10.71 -20.16 1.84
CA VAL A 74 10.18 -20.79 0.62
C VAL A 74 11.08 -20.49 -0.55
N GLU A 75 11.43 -21.51 -1.35
CA GLU A 75 12.13 -21.32 -2.61
C GLU A 75 11.15 -20.89 -3.70
N VAL A 76 11.42 -19.77 -4.34
CA VAL A 76 10.62 -19.17 -5.41
C VAL A 76 11.48 -18.81 -6.61
N ASN A 77 10.86 -18.68 -7.78
CA ASN A 77 11.48 -18.08 -8.95
C ASN A 77 11.18 -16.58 -8.99
N LEU A 78 12.23 -15.76 -9.03
CA LEU A 78 12.16 -14.34 -9.33
C LEU A 78 12.62 -14.12 -10.77
N TYR A 79 11.91 -13.31 -11.52
CA TYR A 79 12.19 -13.10 -12.93
C TYR A 79 12.98 -11.81 -13.16
N PHE A 80 14.17 -11.94 -13.73
CA PHE A 80 15.06 -10.83 -14.07
C PHE A 80 15.37 -10.79 -15.56
N SER A 81 15.83 -9.65 -16.06
CA SER A 81 16.12 -9.46 -17.47
C SER A 81 17.42 -10.16 -17.90
N ASP A 82 17.45 -10.68 -19.10
CA ASP A 82 18.67 -11.04 -19.78
C ASP A 82 19.49 -9.79 -20.17
N SER A 83 20.71 -9.99 -20.67
CA SER A 83 21.62 -8.90 -21.06
C SER A 83 21.14 -8.05 -22.23
N GLN A 84 20.14 -8.50 -22.99
CA GLN A 84 19.61 -7.82 -24.17
C GLN A 84 18.24 -7.17 -23.91
N ALA A 85 17.70 -7.32 -22.72
CA ALA A 85 16.34 -6.91 -22.35
C ALA A 85 15.26 -7.45 -23.32
N MET A 86 15.46 -8.72 -23.74
CA MET A 86 14.53 -9.43 -24.64
C MET A 86 13.69 -10.44 -23.89
N TYR A 87 14.25 -11.10 -22.87
CA TYR A 87 13.59 -12.15 -22.11
C TYR A 87 13.85 -12.00 -20.62
N LEU A 88 12.91 -12.51 -19.84
CA LEU A 88 13.01 -12.73 -18.42
C LEU A 88 13.52 -14.15 -18.16
N GLU A 89 14.51 -14.28 -17.29
CA GLU A 89 15.05 -15.56 -16.83
C GLU A 89 14.75 -15.74 -15.33
N PRO A 90 14.34 -16.95 -14.90
CA PRO A 90 14.07 -17.23 -13.51
C PRO A 90 15.36 -17.38 -12.72
N GLU A 91 15.43 -16.75 -11.57
CA GLU A 91 16.43 -16.94 -10.53
C GLU A 91 15.75 -17.52 -9.29
N LYS A 92 16.24 -18.69 -8.85
CA LYS A 92 15.75 -19.31 -7.61
C LYS A 92 16.27 -18.57 -6.40
N ARG A 93 15.37 -18.19 -5.52
CA ARG A 93 15.70 -17.51 -4.26
C ARG A 93 14.89 -18.05 -3.10
N LYS A 94 15.53 -18.19 -1.94
CA LYS A 94 14.84 -18.51 -0.69
C LYS A 94 14.42 -17.21 -0.02
N ILE A 95 13.12 -17.03 0.18
CA ILE A 95 12.56 -15.85 0.80
C ILE A 95 11.66 -16.21 1.97
N SER A 96 11.52 -15.30 2.92
CA SER A 96 10.60 -15.48 4.06
C SER A 96 9.15 -15.43 3.63
N GLN A 97 8.33 -16.31 4.19
CA GLN A 97 6.90 -16.34 3.93
C GLN A 97 6.14 -15.27 4.73
N THR A 98 6.77 -14.71 5.75
CA THR A 98 6.18 -13.72 6.63
C THR A 98 6.75 -12.31 6.41
N PRO A 99 5.96 -11.23 6.51
CA PRO A 99 4.51 -11.23 6.78
C PRO A 99 3.66 -11.55 5.54
N SER A 100 4.21 -11.48 4.34
CA SER A 100 3.53 -11.74 3.07
C SER A 100 4.52 -12.17 2.02
N LEU A 101 4.30 -13.36 1.45
CA LEU A 101 5.14 -13.91 0.38
C LEU A 101 5.18 -12.98 -0.85
N ALA A 102 4.03 -12.41 -1.23
CA ALA A 102 3.94 -11.45 -2.33
C ALA A 102 4.81 -10.22 -2.09
N ARG A 103 4.72 -9.63 -0.90
CA ARG A 103 5.50 -8.45 -0.53
C ARG A 103 6.99 -8.75 -0.53
N GLN A 104 7.39 -9.88 0.04
CA GLN A 104 8.81 -10.29 0.08
C GLN A 104 9.35 -10.53 -1.33
N ALA A 105 8.60 -11.19 -2.20
CA ALA A 105 9.02 -11.39 -3.59
C ALA A 105 9.27 -10.07 -4.33
N VAL A 106 8.39 -9.07 -4.16
CA VAL A 106 8.59 -7.74 -4.76
C VAL A 106 9.80 -7.03 -4.16
N ILE A 107 10.03 -7.13 -2.84
CA ILE A 107 11.23 -6.58 -2.18
C ILE A 107 12.49 -7.21 -2.76
N GLU A 108 12.51 -8.52 -2.97
CA GLU A 108 13.64 -9.22 -3.55
C GLU A 108 13.88 -8.85 -5.01
N LEU A 109 12.81 -8.66 -5.82
CA LEU A 109 12.94 -8.12 -7.18
C LEU A 109 13.58 -6.72 -7.20
N ILE A 110 13.22 -5.86 -6.24
CA ILE A 110 13.80 -4.51 -6.11
C ILE A 110 15.29 -4.56 -5.76
N LYS A 111 15.71 -5.54 -4.96
CA LYS A 111 17.14 -5.74 -4.64
C LYS A 111 17.97 -6.10 -5.89
N GLY A 112 17.33 -6.68 -6.90
CA GLY A 112 17.97 -7.14 -8.12
C GLY A 112 18.46 -8.57 -8.05
N PRO A 113 19.05 -9.08 -9.16
CA PRO A 113 19.54 -10.44 -9.26
C PRO A 113 20.84 -10.65 -8.46
N GLU A 114 21.03 -11.87 -7.94
CA GLU A 114 22.29 -12.34 -7.38
C GLU A 114 23.19 -12.93 -8.47
N ASN A 115 22.59 -13.46 -9.54
CA ASN A 115 23.29 -13.94 -10.72
C ASN A 115 23.83 -12.76 -11.55
N SER A 116 25.15 -12.67 -11.71
CA SER A 116 25.83 -11.61 -12.47
C SER A 116 25.52 -11.60 -13.97
N GLU A 117 24.90 -12.65 -14.51
CA GLU A 117 24.47 -12.72 -15.91
C GLU A 117 23.10 -12.07 -16.15
N LEU A 118 22.37 -11.81 -15.07
CA LEU A 118 21.04 -11.18 -15.11
C LEU A 118 21.10 -9.70 -14.74
N TYR A 119 20.09 -8.97 -15.16
CA TYR A 119 20.02 -7.51 -14.97
C TYR A 119 18.79 -7.12 -14.16
N PRO A 120 18.91 -6.08 -13.28
CA PRO A 120 17.79 -5.56 -12.53
C PRO A 120 16.67 -5.09 -13.47
N THR A 121 15.45 -5.42 -13.12
CA THR A 121 14.25 -5.02 -13.88
C THR A 121 13.54 -3.84 -13.25
N ILE A 122 13.76 -3.58 -11.96
CA ILE A 122 13.09 -2.50 -11.23
C ILE A 122 14.08 -1.36 -11.01
N PRO A 123 13.69 -0.10 -11.33
CA PRO A 123 14.53 1.08 -11.16
C PRO A 123 15.00 1.26 -9.72
N GLN A 124 16.23 1.73 -9.55
CA GLN A 124 16.81 2.01 -8.23
C GLN A 124 16.01 3.06 -7.48
N GLY A 125 15.89 2.86 -6.17
CA GLY A 125 15.16 3.76 -5.27
C GLY A 125 13.67 3.45 -5.18
N THR A 126 13.13 2.56 -6.02
CA THR A 126 11.76 2.08 -5.89
C THR A 126 11.54 1.42 -4.53
N GLN A 127 10.42 1.72 -3.89
CA GLN A 127 10.01 1.14 -2.60
C GLN A 127 8.63 0.51 -2.72
N VAL A 128 8.38 -0.51 -1.92
CA VAL A 128 7.06 -1.13 -1.79
C VAL A 128 6.27 -0.37 -0.73
N ASN A 129 5.24 0.34 -1.14
CA ASN A 129 4.31 0.99 -0.22
C ASN A 129 3.38 -0.07 0.41
N GLU A 130 2.63 -0.78 -0.45
CA GLU A 130 1.66 -1.78 -0.01
C GLU A 130 1.58 -2.95 -1.00
N VAL A 131 1.25 -4.15 -0.50
CA VAL A 131 0.89 -5.31 -1.31
C VAL A 131 -0.28 -6.01 -0.63
N TYR A 132 -1.39 -6.15 -1.34
CA TYR A 132 -2.59 -6.84 -0.85
C TYR A 132 -3.26 -7.65 -1.96
N ILE A 133 -4.15 -8.56 -1.58
CA ILE A 133 -4.89 -9.42 -2.50
C ILE A 133 -6.38 -9.14 -2.34
N ALA A 134 -7.07 -8.90 -3.47
CA ALA A 134 -8.51 -8.79 -3.53
C ALA A 134 -9.02 -9.41 -4.83
N ASP A 135 -10.08 -10.19 -4.79
CA ASP A 135 -10.74 -10.83 -5.93
C ASP A 135 -9.79 -11.63 -6.85
N ASP A 136 -8.84 -12.36 -6.24
CA ASP A 136 -7.78 -13.12 -6.91
C ASP A 136 -6.78 -12.24 -7.70
N ILE A 137 -6.73 -10.93 -7.44
CA ILE A 137 -5.76 -10.00 -8.00
C ILE A 137 -4.82 -9.53 -6.87
N VAL A 138 -3.51 -9.55 -7.14
CA VAL A 138 -2.54 -8.88 -6.28
C VAL A 138 -2.40 -7.44 -6.70
N TYR A 139 -2.59 -6.53 -5.78
CA TYR A 139 -2.32 -5.11 -5.92
C TYR A 139 -0.95 -4.82 -5.35
N VAL A 140 -0.06 -4.26 -6.18
CA VAL A 140 1.30 -3.88 -5.79
C VAL A 140 1.43 -2.37 -5.91
N ASP A 141 1.41 -1.68 -4.78
CA ASP A 141 1.65 -0.23 -4.74
C ASP A 141 3.14 0.05 -4.54
N LEU A 142 3.71 0.75 -5.49
CA LEU A 142 5.11 1.13 -5.53
C LEU A 142 5.26 2.64 -5.43
N SER A 143 6.41 3.09 -4.94
CA SER A 143 6.74 4.50 -4.88
C SER A 143 6.96 5.09 -6.28
N GLU A 144 6.89 6.42 -6.38
CA GLU A 144 6.99 7.12 -7.67
C GLU A 144 8.35 6.95 -8.36
N GLU A 145 9.36 6.48 -7.66
CA GLU A 145 10.69 6.21 -8.19
C GLU A 145 10.67 5.14 -9.28
N ILE A 146 9.65 4.25 -9.29
CA ILE A 146 9.49 3.25 -10.35
C ILE A 146 9.34 3.89 -11.73
N PHE A 147 8.74 5.06 -11.84
CA PHE A 147 8.64 5.78 -13.12
C PHE A 147 9.64 6.93 -13.22
N LYS A 148 9.95 7.66 -12.12
CA LYS A 148 10.89 8.78 -12.14
C LYS A 148 12.31 8.35 -12.50
N ASN A 149 12.73 7.19 -12.00
CA ASN A 149 14.06 6.65 -12.20
C ASN A 149 14.11 5.61 -13.32
N HIS A 150 12.98 5.40 -14.03
CA HIS A 150 12.93 4.42 -15.12
C HIS A 150 13.80 4.89 -16.29
N PRO A 151 14.69 4.02 -16.82
CA PRO A 151 15.55 4.42 -17.95
C PRO A 151 14.80 4.67 -19.25
N GLY A 152 13.52 4.27 -19.32
CA GLY A 152 12.68 4.41 -20.51
C GLY A 152 12.80 3.23 -21.48
N GLY A 153 12.10 3.37 -22.61
CA GLY A 153 12.08 2.36 -23.66
C GLY A 153 11.06 1.24 -23.45
N SER A 154 10.50 0.73 -24.55
CA SER A 154 9.46 -0.31 -24.54
C SER A 154 9.94 -1.62 -23.91
N SER A 155 11.14 -2.07 -24.26
CA SER A 155 11.73 -3.28 -23.67
C SER A 155 11.97 -3.13 -22.18
N GLY A 156 12.52 -1.97 -21.73
CA GLY A 156 12.75 -1.72 -20.31
C GLY A 156 11.47 -1.73 -19.51
N GLU A 157 10.41 -1.05 -19.98
CA GLU A 157 9.11 -1.02 -19.31
C GLU A 157 8.49 -2.42 -19.25
N LEU A 158 8.60 -3.18 -20.36
CA LEU A 158 8.11 -4.54 -20.46
C LEU A 158 8.80 -5.45 -19.45
N MET A 159 10.15 -5.41 -19.36
CA MET A 159 10.90 -6.18 -18.38
C MET A 159 10.51 -5.80 -16.95
N THR A 160 10.32 -4.50 -16.66
CA THR A 160 9.88 -4.03 -15.34
C THR A 160 8.50 -4.58 -14.97
N VAL A 161 7.53 -4.44 -15.86
CA VAL A 161 6.15 -4.85 -15.60
C VAL A 161 6.04 -6.36 -15.46
N TYR A 162 6.56 -7.09 -16.44
CA TYR A 162 6.40 -8.55 -16.46
C TYR A 162 7.32 -9.30 -15.50
N SER A 163 8.40 -8.70 -15.02
CA SER A 163 9.15 -9.28 -13.90
C SER A 163 8.28 -9.40 -12.64
N ILE A 164 7.49 -8.37 -12.34
CA ILE A 164 6.56 -8.37 -11.21
C ILE A 164 5.40 -9.34 -11.46
N VAL A 165 4.75 -9.21 -12.62
CA VAL A 165 3.57 -10.02 -12.98
C VAL A 165 3.89 -11.50 -13.01
N ASN A 166 4.95 -11.91 -13.75
CA ASN A 166 5.31 -13.32 -13.91
C ASN A 166 5.81 -13.92 -12.59
N THR A 167 6.54 -13.17 -11.78
CA THR A 167 6.96 -13.61 -10.44
C THR A 167 5.74 -13.91 -9.56
N LEU A 168 4.85 -12.94 -9.39
CA LEU A 168 3.74 -13.08 -8.45
C LEU A 168 2.70 -14.12 -8.90
N THR A 169 2.43 -14.19 -10.19
CA THR A 169 1.49 -15.18 -10.74
C THR A 169 2.04 -16.61 -10.78
N GLU A 170 3.34 -16.80 -10.63
CA GLU A 170 3.92 -18.13 -10.46
C GLU A 170 3.85 -18.62 -9.02
N ILE A 171 4.16 -17.74 -8.08
CA ILE A 171 4.29 -18.11 -6.66
C ILE A 171 2.96 -18.11 -5.90
N LEU A 172 1.92 -17.51 -6.46
CA LEU A 172 0.62 -17.37 -5.83
C LEU A 172 -0.52 -17.87 -6.74
N PRO A 173 -1.58 -18.48 -6.17
CA PRO A 173 -2.75 -18.92 -6.92
C PRO A 173 -3.69 -17.73 -7.22
N ILE A 174 -3.22 -16.79 -8.04
CA ILE A 174 -3.91 -15.56 -8.41
C ILE A 174 -4.16 -15.51 -9.92
N LYS A 175 -5.12 -14.68 -10.32
CA LYS A 175 -5.45 -14.46 -11.74
C LYS A 175 -4.55 -13.42 -12.40
N GLY A 176 -4.14 -12.39 -11.64
CA GLY A 176 -3.36 -11.30 -12.21
C GLY A 176 -2.80 -10.36 -11.18
N VAL A 177 -2.09 -9.33 -11.66
CA VAL A 177 -1.43 -8.32 -10.84
C VAL A 177 -1.82 -6.94 -11.34
N GLN A 178 -2.27 -6.07 -10.43
CA GLN A 178 -2.48 -4.65 -10.66
C GLN A 178 -1.33 -3.86 -10.04
N ILE A 179 -0.62 -3.11 -10.88
CA ILE A 179 0.44 -2.22 -10.42
C ILE A 179 -0.17 -0.85 -10.12
N LEU A 180 0.11 -0.33 -8.94
CA LEU A 180 -0.25 1.02 -8.49
C LEU A 180 1.03 1.83 -8.27
N VAL A 181 0.95 3.15 -8.41
CA VAL A 181 2.05 4.05 -8.12
C VAL A 181 1.56 5.16 -7.20
N GLY A 182 2.10 5.19 -5.97
CA GLY A 182 1.66 6.14 -4.95
C GLY A 182 0.17 6.01 -4.62
N GLY A 183 -0.34 4.76 -4.55
CA GLY A 183 -1.73 4.44 -4.27
C GLY A 183 -2.69 4.67 -5.45
N ASN A 184 -2.20 4.99 -6.64
CA ASN A 184 -3.05 5.32 -7.79
C ASN A 184 -2.79 4.39 -8.98
N GLU A 185 -3.86 4.05 -9.70
CA GLU A 185 -3.76 3.42 -11.01
C GLU A 185 -3.08 4.37 -12.01
N LYS A 186 -2.30 3.81 -12.91
CA LYS A 186 -1.63 4.52 -14.01
C LYS A 186 -1.90 3.82 -15.33
N ASN A 187 -1.93 4.60 -16.42
CA ASN A 187 -2.06 4.01 -17.74
C ASN A 187 -0.80 3.25 -18.16
N SER A 188 0.37 3.75 -17.79
CA SER A 188 1.66 3.10 -18.04
C SER A 188 2.71 3.65 -17.08
N LEU A 189 3.89 3.02 -17.00
CA LEU A 189 5.04 3.59 -16.29
C LEU A 189 5.72 4.68 -17.13
N VAL A 190 6.05 4.37 -18.39
CA VAL A 190 6.76 5.29 -19.29
C VAL A 190 6.16 5.36 -20.71
N GLY A 191 4.92 4.90 -20.90
CA GLY A 191 4.11 5.14 -22.09
C GLY A 191 4.04 4.00 -23.11
N HIS A 192 4.50 2.78 -22.79
CA HIS A 192 4.53 1.67 -23.76
C HIS A 192 3.63 0.49 -23.38
N ILE A 193 3.48 0.19 -22.09
CA ILE A 193 2.69 -0.93 -21.57
C ILE A 193 1.49 -0.38 -20.81
N ASP A 194 0.29 -0.81 -21.22
CA ASP A 194 -0.94 -0.47 -20.50
C ASP A 194 -1.02 -1.26 -19.20
N ILE A 195 -0.97 -0.56 -18.07
CA ILE A 195 -1.09 -1.10 -16.72
C ILE A 195 -2.34 -0.59 -15.99
N SER A 196 -3.30 0.00 -16.72
CA SER A 196 -4.55 0.50 -16.14
C SER A 196 -5.50 -0.60 -15.67
N MET A 197 -5.25 -1.83 -16.09
CA MET A 197 -6.02 -3.03 -15.73
C MET A 197 -5.07 -4.10 -15.19
N PRO A 198 -5.59 -5.08 -14.40
CA PRO A 198 -4.79 -6.20 -13.94
C PRO A 198 -4.17 -6.98 -15.10
N LEU A 199 -2.87 -7.21 -15.02
CA LEU A 199 -2.11 -7.96 -16.02
C LEU A 199 -2.04 -9.43 -15.66
N LEU A 200 -2.19 -10.28 -16.66
CA LEU A 200 -2.08 -11.73 -16.53
C LEU A 200 -0.64 -12.18 -16.79
N ARG A 201 -0.32 -13.39 -16.31
CA ARG A 201 0.95 -14.03 -16.64
C ARG A 201 1.13 -14.12 -18.15
N ASP A 202 2.28 -13.71 -18.64
CA ASP A 202 2.67 -13.83 -20.03
C ASP A 202 4.01 -14.55 -20.15
N LYS A 203 3.95 -15.79 -20.67
CA LYS A 203 5.11 -16.67 -20.81
C LYS A 203 5.96 -16.34 -22.04
N ASP A 204 5.45 -15.56 -22.97
CA ASP A 204 6.16 -15.18 -24.20
C ASP A 204 7.39 -14.31 -23.89
N TRP A 205 7.36 -13.66 -22.71
CA TRP A 205 8.50 -12.88 -22.18
C TRP A 205 9.46 -13.69 -21.33
N ILE A 206 9.19 -14.98 -21.07
CA ILE A 206 10.10 -15.86 -20.35
C ILE A 206 10.98 -16.59 -21.37
N LYS A 207 12.27 -16.65 -21.12
CA LYS A 207 13.20 -17.36 -21.99
C LYS A 207 12.78 -18.82 -22.15
N PRO A 208 12.68 -19.33 -23.38
CA PRO A 208 12.29 -20.69 -23.67
C PRO A 208 13.21 -21.75 -23.07
#